data_b879d3f1f4ac1592e22163e542cb95b5
#
_entry.id   b879d3f1f4ac1592e22163e542cb95b5
#
_cell.length_a   1.000
_cell.length_b   1.000
_cell.length_c   1.000
_cell.angle_alpha   90.00
_cell.angle_beta   90.00
_cell.angle_gamma   90.00
#
_symmetry.space_group_name_H-M   'P 1'
#
loop_
_entity.id
_entity.type
_entity.pdbx_description
1 polymer ?
#
loop_
_entity_poly.entity_id
_entity_poly.type
_entity_poly.pdbx_seq_one_letter_code
_entity_poly.pdbx_strand_id
1 'polypeptide(L)'
;MQSGFNANGIVATPDGRYLLLVQTNTGALYRVDVANGETIQVDLGAGSLPGGDGLELEGQTLWVVREGQVTRVELSPDYASGTVGDSFTDPSFTDPTTLARFDDCLLVVNSQFSQQQGQPELPFTVSSVPIPGAGEAVGTPSATPLAAGSC
;
A
#
# COMPACT_ATOMS: atom_id res chain seq x y z
N MET A 1 1.13 0.71 25.41
CA MET A 1 1.85 0.32 24.18
C MET A 1 1.93 -1.19 24.15
N GLN A 2 1.67 -1.78 22.99
CA GLN A 2 1.84 -3.22 22.81
C GLN A 2 3.30 -3.53 22.49
N SER A 3 3.73 -4.77 22.73
CA SER A 3 5.07 -5.24 22.35
C SER A 3 5.19 -5.35 20.84
N GLY A 4 6.36 -4.98 20.28
CA GLY A 4 6.65 -5.05 18.85
C GLY A 4 6.50 -3.71 18.13
N PHE A 5 6.53 -3.75 16.79
CA PHE A 5 6.33 -2.59 15.93
C PHE A 5 4.88 -2.13 16.00
N ASN A 6 4.65 -0.86 16.24
CA ASN A 6 3.33 -0.26 16.39
C ASN A 6 2.94 0.55 15.14
N ALA A 7 2.67 1.86 15.28
CA ALA A 7 2.37 2.71 14.14
C ALA A 7 3.54 2.74 13.15
N ASN A 8 3.27 2.55 11.87
CA ASN A 8 4.27 2.47 10.82
C ASN A 8 3.84 3.35 9.63
N GLY A 9 3.50 2.78 8.48
CA GLY A 9 3.13 3.56 7.31
C GLY A 9 2.01 4.57 7.58
N ILE A 10 2.14 5.75 6.97
CA ILE A 10 1.20 6.85 7.08
C ILE A 10 0.99 7.50 5.73
N VAL A 11 -0.27 7.86 5.42
CA VAL A 11 -0.63 8.60 4.21
C VAL A 11 -1.75 9.59 4.51
N ALA A 12 -1.75 10.74 3.82
CA ALA A 12 -2.82 11.72 3.93
C ALA A 12 -3.92 11.46 2.90
N THR A 13 -5.17 11.77 3.24
CA THR A 13 -6.24 11.82 2.25
C THR A 13 -6.04 13.00 1.29
N PRO A 14 -6.53 12.92 0.02
CA PRO A 14 -6.29 13.97 -0.97
C PRO A 14 -6.80 15.35 -0.58
N ASP A 15 -7.82 15.42 0.26
CA ASP A 15 -8.38 16.66 0.79
C ASP A 15 -7.61 17.18 2.03
N GLY A 16 -6.61 16.44 2.51
CA GLY A 16 -5.82 16.78 3.70
C GLY A 16 -6.58 16.68 5.03
N ARG A 17 -7.81 16.17 5.03
CA ARG A 17 -8.65 16.10 6.22
C ARG A 17 -8.24 14.99 7.17
N TYR A 18 -7.81 13.85 6.62
CA TYR A 18 -7.47 12.69 7.42
C TYR A 18 -6.05 12.19 7.12
N LEU A 19 -5.48 11.54 8.12
CA LEU A 19 -4.33 10.65 7.96
C LEU A 19 -4.80 9.22 8.16
N LEU A 20 -4.30 8.31 7.33
CA LEU A 20 -4.42 6.87 7.53
C LEU A 20 -3.08 6.34 8.00
N LEU A 21 -3.09 5.46 8.99
CA LEU A 21 -1.89 4.81 9.48
C LEU A 21 -2.15 3.35 9.82
N VAL A 22 -1.19 2.49 9.56
CA VAL A 22 -1.26 1.07 9.87
C VAL A 22 -0.46 0.74 11.13
N GLN A 23 -1.00 -0.16 11.95
CA GLN A 23 -0.30 -0.73 13.08
C GLN A 23 0.24 -2.12 12.70
N THR A 24 1.55 -2.23 12.54
CA THR A 24 2.22 -3.43 11.99
C THR A 24 1.87 -4.71 12.74
N ASN A 25 1.95 -4.69 14.07
CA ASN A 25 1.82 -5.91 14.88
C ASN A 25 0.38 -6.45 15.00
N THR A 26 -0.63 -5.60 14.84
CA THR A 26 -2.05 -6.01 14.91
C THR A 26 -2.72 -6.05 13.54
N GLY A 27 -2.16 -5.37 12.54
CA GLY A 27 -2.78 -5.18 11.25
C GLY A 27 -4.00 -4.24 11.28
N ALA A 28 -4.16 -3.46 12.35
CA ALA A 28 -5.20 -2.47 12.44
C ALA A 28 -4.86 -1.24 11.58
N LEU A 29 -5.86 -0.72 10.87
CA LEU A 29 -5.78 0.54 10.15
C LEU A 29 -6.50 1.60 10.97
N TYR A 30 -5.94 2.79 11.08
CA TYR A 30 -6.52 3.91 11.81
C TYR A 30 -6.68 5.12 10.90
N ARG A 31 -7.76 5.89 11.13
CA ARG A 31 -7.99 7.20 10.54
C ARG A 31 -7.89 8.24 11.64
N VAL A 32 -7.09 9.27 11.41
CA VAL A 32 -6.90 10.42 12.32
C VAL A 32 -7.46 11.67 11.65
N ASP A 33 -8.34 12.39 12.30
CA ASP A 33 -8.81 13.71 11.86
C ASP A 33 -7.71 14.74 12.18
N VAL A 34 -7.21 15.40 11.15
CA VAL A 34 -6.08 16.36 11.28
C VAL A 34 -6.45 17.59 12.09
N ALA A 35 -7.72 17.99 12.07
CA ALA A 35 -8.17 19.22 12.73
C ALA A 35 -8.21 19.10 14.27
N ASN A 36 -8.50 17.91 14.80
CA ASN A 36 -8.72 17.71 16.24
C ASN A 36 -7.95 16.53 16.84
N GLY A 37 -7.28 15.70 16.00
CA GLY A 37 -6.55 14.51 16.44
C GLY A 37 -7.45 13.32 16.81
N GLU A 38 -8.77 13.40 16.56
CA GLU A 38 -9.66 12.28 16.81
C GLU A 38 -9.23 11.07 15.97
N THR A 39 -9.08 9.95 16.64
CA THR A 39 -8.58 8.71 16.01
C THR A 39 -9.60 7.61 16.13
N ILE A 40 -9.97 7.01 15.02
CA ILE A 40 -10.83 5.83 14.99
C ILE A 40 -10.09 4.67 14.31
N GLN A 41 -10.39 3.45 14.71
CA GLN A 41 -9.99 2.27 13.95
C GLN A 41 -10.92 2.14 12.74
N VAL A 42 -10.34 1.98 11.55
CA VAL A 42 -11.08 1.71 10.32
C VAL A 42 -11.66 0.29 10.39
N ASP A 43 -12.97 0.18 10.13
CA ASP A 43 -13.63 -1.13 10.12
C ASP A 43 -13.31 -1.87 8.82
N LEU A 44 -12.47 -2.88 8.90
CA LEU A 44 -12.11 -3.75 7.78
C LEU A 44 -12.94 -5.06 7.76
N GLY A 45 -14.02 -5.13 8.53
CA GLY A 45 -14.83 -6.34 8.67
C GLY A 45 -14.02 -7.50 9.24
N ALA A 46 -13.97 -8.61 8.52
CA ALA A 46 -13.14 -9.77 8.89
C ALA A 46 -11.67 -9.63 8.44
N GLY A 47 -11.31 -8.57 7.71
CA GLY A 47 -9.96 -8.34 7.20
C GLY A 47 -9.04 -7.72 8.24
N SER A 48 -7.74 -7.87 8.02
CA SER A 48 -6.68 -7.19 8.79
C SER A 48 -5.41 -7.11 7.94
N LEU A 49 -4.46 -6.28 8.36
CA LEU A 49 -3.23 -5.98 7.63
C LEU A 49 -1.97 -6.27 8.47
N PRO A 50 -1.82 -7.50 9.02
CA PRO A 50 -0.66 -7.84 9.83
C PRO A 50 0.63 -7.66 9.01
N GLY A 51 1.69 -7.19 9.65
CA GLY A 51 2.93 -6.84 8.94
C GLY A 51 2.84 -5.59 8.08
N GLY A 52 1.73 -4.81 8.17
CA GLY A 52 1.56 -3.58 7.42
C GLY A 52 2.70 -2.59 7.67
N ASP A 53 3.25 -2.05 6.57
CA ASP A 53 4.41 -1.15 6.54
C ASP A 53 4.04 0.10 5.73
N GLY A 54 4.62 0.34 4.57
CA GLY A 54 4.32 1.51 3.76
C GLY A 54 2.90 1.53 3.19
N LEU A 55 2.36 2.73 3.05
CA LEU A 55 1.01 3.02 2.54
C LEU A 55 1.08 3.98 1.35
N GLU A 56 0.25 3.73 0.34
CA GLU A 56 -0.02 4.67 -0.76
C GLU A 56 -1.52 4.73 -1.00
N LEU A 57 -2.08 5.93 -1.11
CA LEU A 57 -3.53 6.14 -1.27
C LEU A 57 -3.85 6.84 -2.59
N GLU A 58 -4.69 6.21 -3.38
CA GLU A 58 -5.27 6.77 -4.59
C GLU A 58 -6.79 6.80 -4.50
N GLY A 59 -7.35 7.98 -4.32
CA GLY A 59 -8.79 8.12 -4.10
C GLY A 59 -9.25 7.32 -2.89
N GLN A 60 -9.93 6.21 -3.13
CA GLN A 60 -10.40 5.28 -2.10
C GLN A 60 -9.63 3.95 -2.09
N THR A 61 -8.69 3.77 -3.01
CA THR A 61 -7.85 2.58 -3.07
C THR A 61 -6.59 2.81 -2.26
N LEU A 62 -6.39 2.01 -1.22
CA LEU A 62 -5.18 2.02 -0.41
C LEU A 62 -4.33 0.80 -0.75
N TRP A 63 -3.08 1.05 -1.10
CA TRP A 63 -2.06 0.03 -1.29
C TRP A 63 -1.22 -0.08 -0.02
N VAL A 64 -1.03 -1.31 0.46
CA VAL A 64 -0.31 -1.60 1.71
C VAL A 64 0.79 -2.60 1.43
N VAL A 65 2.04 -2.21 1.67
CA VAL A 65 3.15 -3.17 1.69
C VAL A 65 3.07 -3.96 3.00
N ARG A 66 3.13 -5.28 2.90
CA ARG A 66 3.19 -6.16 4.06
C ARG A 66 3.73 -7.54 3.71
N GLU A 67 4.56 -8.11 4.57
CA GLU A 67 5.01 -9.51 4.48
C GLU A 67 5.49 -9.95 3.08
N GLY A 68 6.23 -9.09 2.38
CA GLY A 68 6.78 -9.42 1.06
C GLY A 68 5.80 -9.23 -0.11
N GLN A 69 4.65 -8.63 0.11
CA GLN A 69 3.60 -8.42 -0.89
C GLN A 69 2.98 -7.02 -0.80
N VAL A 70 2.22 -6.64 -1.80
CA VAL A 70 1.36 -5.45 -1.81
C VAL A 70 -0.09 -5.89 -1.77
N THR A 71 -0.84 -5.37 -0.82
CA THR A 71 -2.27 -5.66 -0.61
C THR A 71 -3.11 -4.45 -0.97
N ARG A 72 -4.18 -4.66 -1.73
CA ARG A 72 -5.17 -3.65 -2.06
C ARG A 72 -6.26 -3.60 -0.99
N VAL A 73 -6.66 -2.40 -0.59
CA VAL A 73 -7.80 -2.17 0.30
C VAL A 73 -8.70 -1.11 -0.34
N GLU A 74 -9.98 -1.42 -0.49
CA GLU A 74 -11.00 -0.47 -0.94
C GLU A 74 -11.65 0.18 0.28
N LEU A 75 -11.53 1.49 0.39
CA LEU A 75 -12.03 2.28 1.50
C LEU A 75 -13.37 2.94 1.15
N SER A 76 -14.19 3.15 2.18
CA SER A 76 -15.40 3.99 2.06
C SER A 76 -15.02 5.45 1.77
N PRO A 77 -15.95 6.26 1.22
CA PRO A 77 -15.69 7.67 0.90
C PRO A 77 -15.28 8.53 2.09
N ASP A 78 -15.64 8.13 3.30
CA ASP A 78 -15.27 8.79 4.55
C ASP A 78 -14.05 8.14 5.25
N TYR A 79 -13.46 7.12 4.62
CA TYR A 79 -12.32 6.36 5.14
C TYR A 79 -12.55 5.73 6.54
N ALA A 80 -13.81 5.52 6.93
CA ALA A 80 -14.15 4.93 8.22
C ALA A 80 -14.26 3.40 8.17
N SER A 81 -14.41 2.85 6.97
CA SER A 81 -14.47 1.41 6.73
C SER A 81 -13.78 1.04 5.42
N GLY A 82 -13.56 -0.26 5.21
CA GLY A 82 -12.99 -0.76 3.96
C GLY A 82 -13.06 -2.27 3.84
N THR A 83 -12.65 -2.75 2.68
CA THR A 83 -12.55 -4.19 2.39
C THR A 83 -11.13 -4.50 1.95
N VAL A 84 -10.51 -5.45 2.65
CA VAL A 84 -9.20 -5.99 2.25
C VAL A 84 -9.42 -6.89 1.03
N GLY A 85 -8.79 -6.52 -0.07
CA GLY A 85 -8.87 -7.21 -1.35
C GLY A 85 -7.67 -8.11 -1.62
N ASP A 86 -7.36 -8.27 -2.89
CA ASP A 86 -6.28 -9.13 -3.35
C ASP A 86 -4.90 -8.58 -2.98
N SER A 87 -3.96 -9.50 -2.84
CA SER A 87 -2.55 -9.20 -2.67
C SER A 87 -1.74 -9.77 -3.84
N PHE A 88 -0.66 -9.11 -4.19
CA PHE A 88 0.26 -9.60 -5.19
C PHE A 88 1.70 -9.46 -4.72
N THR A 89 2.57 -10.27 -5.29
CA THR A 89 4.02 -10.18 -5.13
C THR A 89 4.67 -10.12 -6.52
N ASP A 90 5.92 -9.72 -6.56
CA ASP A 90 6.72 -9.71 -7.79
C ASP A 90 8.11 -10.33 -7.50
N PRO A 91 8.70 -11.05 -8.47
CA PRO A 91 10.04 -11.65 -8.30
C PRO A 91 11.15 -10.64 -7.98
N SER A 92 10.94 -9.36 -8.29
CA SER A 92 11.90 -8.28 -7.98
C SER A 92 11.80 -7.77 -6.54
N PHE A 93 10.81 -8.21 -5.76
CA PHE A 93 10.65 -7.79 -4.36
C PHE A 93 11.68 -8.49 -3.46
N THR A 94 12.43 -7.68 -2.72
CA THR A 94 13.40 -8.16 -1.73
C THR A 94 13.17 -7.39 -0.42
N ASP A 95 12.37 -7.96 0.47
CA ASP A 95 11.90 -7.34 1.70
C ASP A 95 11.30 -5.93 1.44
N PRO A 96 10.22 -5.82 0.66
CA PRO A 96 9.59 -4.54 0.37
C PRO A 96 9.06 -3.90 1.64
N THR A 97 9.23 -2.56 1.77
CA THR A 97 8.86 -1.82 2.98
C THR A 97 7.93 -0.65 2.72
N THR A 98 8.11 0.05 1.61
CA THR A 98 7.25 1.17 1.26
C THR A 98 7.06 1.26 -0.25
N LEU A 99 6.09 2.06 -0.66
CA LEU A 99 5.76 2.25 -2.06
C LEU A 99 5.29 3.68 -2.32
N ALA A 100 5.36 4.05 -3.59
CA ALA A 100 4.75 5.27 -4.10
C ALA A 100 4.18 4.99 -5.49
N ARG A 101 3.10 5.68 -5.85
CA ARG A 101 2.57 5.63 -7.21
C ARG A 101 3.37 6.56 -8.13
N PHE A 102 3.64 6.08 -9.32
CA PHE A 102 4.18 6.87 -10.42
C PHE A 102 3.48 6.44 -11.73
N ASP A 103 2.70 7.31 -12.32
CA ASP A 103 1.83 7.01 -13.46
C ASP A 103 0.95 5.76 -13.20
N ASP A 104 1.07 4.72 -14.00
CA ASP A 104 0.33 3.46 -13.88
C ASP A 104 1.12 2.37 -13.14
N CYS A 105 2.17 2.77 -12.43
CA CYS A 105 3.09 1.86 -11.73
C CYS A 105 3.13 2.14 -10.23
N LEU A 106 3.41 1.09 -9.47
CA LEU A 106 3.86 1.21 -8.09
C LEU A 106 5.39 1.04 -8.05
N LEU A 107 6.06 2.03 -7.49
CA LEU A 107 7.48 1.98 -7.16
C LEU A 107 7.62 1.45 -5.74
N VAL A 108 8.22 0.28 -5.59
CA VAL A 108 8.31 -0.46 -4.32
C VAL A 108 9.76 -0.52 -3.87
N VAL A 109 10.04 -0.02 -2.67
CA VAL A 109 11.41 0.00 -2.09
C VAL A 109 11.78 -1.36 -1.55
N ASN A 110 12.91 -1.89 -1.97
CA ASN A 110 13.51 -3.13 -1.49
C ASN A 110 14.53 -2.83 -0.38
N SER A 111 14.16 -3.13 0.86
CA SER A 111 14.99 -2.81 2.04
C SER A 111 16.06 -3.83 2.35
N GLN A 112 15.90 -5.08 1.89
CA GLN A 112 16.76 -6.21 2.23
C GLN A 112 16.94 -6.42 3.75
N PHE A 113 15.89 -6.19 4.55
CA PHE A 113 15.94 -6.34 6.01
C PHE A 113 16.36 -7.73 6.47
N SER A 114 16.02 -8.77 5.72
CA SER A 114 16.46 -10.15 6.00
C SER A 114 17.98 -10.31 5.92
N GLN A 115 18.66 -9.41 5.20
CA GLN A 115 20.12 -9.40 5.01
C GLN A 115 20.87 -8.54 6.06
N GLN A 116 20.18 -7.98 7.07
CA GLN A 116 20.82 -7.05 8.03
C GLN A 116 21.99 -7.66 8.81
N GLN A 117 22.04 -8.98 8.97
CA GLN A 117 23.18 -9.68 9.58
C GLN A 117 24.18 -10.23 8.55
N GLY A 118 23.92 -10.00 7.26
CA GLY A 118 24.75 -10.37 6.13
C GLY A 118 25.30 -9.16 5.40
N GLN A 119 25.71 -9.40 4.15
CA GLN A 119 26.10 -8.33 3.23
C GLN A 119 24.89 -8.05 2.33
N PRO A 120 24.26 -6.87 2.41
CA PRO A 120 23.20 -6.53 1.46
C PRO A 120 23.78 -6.48 0.04
N GLU A 121 22.96 -6.86 -0.93
CA GLU A 121 23.33 -6.73 -2.35
C GLU A 121 23.22 -5.26 -2.77
N LEU A 122 24.30 -4.74 -3.34
CA LEU A 122 24.35 -3.37 -3.83
C LEU A 122 24.30 -3.31 -5.36
N PRO A 123 23.64 -2.27 -5.93
CA PRO A 123 22.95 -1.17 -5.26
C PRO A 123 21.60 -1.60 -4.67
N PHE A 124 21.10 -0.88 -3.66
CA PHE A 124 19.69 -1.01 -3.25
C PHE A 124 18.78 -0.68 -4.43
N THR A 125 17.66 -1.37 -4.52
CA THR A 125 16.77 -1.29 -5.69
C THR A 125 15.38 -0.77 -5.30
N VAL A 126 14.70 -0.21 -6.30
CA VAL A 126 13.26 0.07 -6.30
C VAL A 126 12.67 -0.75 -7.43
N SER A 127 11.71 -1.59 -7.11
CA SER A 127 10.95 -2.34 -8.11
C SER A 127 9.87 -1.45 -8.71
N SER A 128 9.71 -1.47 -10.03
CA SER A 128 8.60 -0.82 -10.72
C SER A 128 7.65 -1.90 -11.23
N VAL A 129 6.42 -1.90 -10.73
CA VAL A 129 5.42 -2.92 -11.08
C VAL A 129 4.11 -2.27 -11.52
N PRO A 130 3.43 -2.81 -12.56
CA PRO A 130 2.16 -2.25 -13.01
C PRO A 130 1.09 -2.36 -11.92
N ILE A 131 0.23 -1.33 -11.82
CA ILE A 131 -0.92 -1.36 -10.93
C ILE A 131 -1.92 -2.39 -11.45
N PRO A 132 -2.28 -3.44 -10.68
CA PRO A 132 -3.26 -4.42 -11.11
C PRO A 132 -4.60 -3.78 -11.48
N GLY A 133 -5.06 -4.00 -12.71
CA GLY A 133 -6.33 -3.45 -13.23
C GLY A 133 -6.24 -2.03 -13.81
N ALA A 134 -5.10 -1.36 -13.79
CA ALA A 134 -4.96 -0.02 -14.38
C ALA A 134 -5.08 0.01 -15.91
N GLY A 135 -4.99 -1.14 -16.59
CA GLY A 135 -5.10 -1.27 -18.05
C GLY A 135 -6.46 -1.72 -18.59
N GLU A 136 -7.42 -2.06 -17.73
CA GLU A 136 -8.77 -2.46 -18.16
C GLU A 136 -9.73 -1.26 -18.13
N ALA A 137 -9.55 -0.33 -19.07
CA ALA A 137 -10.62 0.60 -19.42
C ALA A 137 -11.78 -0.21 -20.03
N VAL A 138 -12.93 -0.22 -19.35
CA VAL A 138 -14.20 -0.67 -19.91
C VAL A 138 -14.53 0.26 -21.08
N GLY A 139 -14.08 -0.07 -22.26
CA GLY A 139 -14.29 0.64 -23.49
C GLY A 139 -14.43 -0.35 -24.64
N THR A 140 -15.57 -0.26 -25.34
CA THR A 140 -15.93 -0.89 -26.62
C THR A 140 -14.72 -1.17 -27.52
N PRO A 141 -14.67 -2.34 -28.21
CA PRO A 141 -13.53 -2.71 -29.06
C PRO A 141 -13.44 -1.78 -30.27
N SER A 142 -12.53 -0.87 -30.26
CA SER A 142 -12.04 -0.18 -31.45
C SER A 142 -10.54 -0.39 -31.53
N ALA A 143 -10.17 -0.99 -32.65
CA ALA A 143 -8.83 -1.48 -32.94
C ALA A 143 -7.75 -0.39 -32.84
N THR A 144 -6.73 -0.66 -32.08
CA THR A 144 -5.27 -0.52 -32.29
C THR A 144 -4.64 -0.72 -30.91
N PRO A 145 -3.73 -1.70 -30.72
CA PRO A 145 -3.04 -1.82 -29.44
C PRO A 145 -2.07 -0.65 -29.32
N LEU A 146 -2.40 0.31 -28.46
CA LEU A 146 -1.39 1.19 -27.88
C LEU A 146 -0.50 0.33 -27.01
N ALA A 147 0.79 0.44 -27.22
CA ALA A 147 1.81 -0.24 -26.44
C ALA A 147 1.50 -0.04 -24.95
N ALA A 148 1.40 -1.14 -24.22
CA ALA A 148 1.37 -1.12 -22.76
C ALA A 148 2.52 -0.23 -22.30
N GLY A 149 2.21 0.79 -21.50
CA GLY A 149 3.23 1.56 -20.84
C GLY A 149 4.09 0.60 -20.04
N SER A 150 5.35 0.48 -20.42
CA SER A 150 6.29 -0.34 -19.65
C SER A 150 6.61 0.39 -18.36
N CYS A 151 6.20 -0.21 -17.27
CA CYS A 151 6.77 0.09 -15.96
C CYS A 151 8.27 -0.25 -15.94
#